data_d0deba66a4038c948e3c7acfe5021a29
#
_entry.id   d0deba66a4038c948e3c7acfe5021a29
#
_cell.length_a   1.000
_cell.length_b   1.000
_cell.length_c   1.000
_cell.angle_alpha   90.00
_cell.angle_beta   90.00
_cell.angle_gamma   90.00
#
_symmetry.space_group_name_H-M   'P 1'
#
loop_
_entity.id
_entity.type
_entity.pdbx_description
1 polymer ?
#
loop_
_entity_poly.entity_id
_entity_poly.type
_entity_poly.pdbx_seq_one_letter_code
_entity_poly.pdbx_strand_id
1 'polypeptide(L)'
;MTEVARRAKVSRRTLYLHASSKERLVEATLRRHADAIIRRVERWQPRGDTPVSILTELVALHERTYRTESATLETLTAGGVPGEIAEILRDLDSVRLTLITRTLDGLARRRVLRVRAAEGIALAHALLAYPTWRTALTGPAGRRAPRFVAAALRSRLL
;
A
#
# COMPACT_ATOMS: atom_id res chain seq x y z
N MET A 1 25.73 -7.77 -9.17
CA MET A 1 26.38 -6.43 -9.25
C MET A 1 26.86 -6.09 -10.67
N THR A 2 27.56 -6.96 -11.38
CA THR A 2 28.09 -6.68 -12.74
C THR A 2 26.98 -6.31 -13.74
N GLU A 3 25.91 -7.09 -13.80
CA GLU A 3 24.78 -6.82 -14.70
C GLU A 3 24.03 -5.54 -14.32
N VAL A 4 23.90 -5.25 -13.02
CA VAL A 4 23.30 -4.00 -12.54
C VAL A 4 24.13 -2.80 -12.98
N ALA A 5 25.44 -2.83 -12.80
CA ALA A 5 26.34 -1.76 -13.24
C ALA A 5 26.24 -1.53 -14.77
N ARG A 6 26.20 -2.62 -15.55
CA ARG A 6 26.03 -2.57 -17.01
C ARG A 6 24.71 -1.90 -17.41
N ARG A 7 23.59 -2.29 -16.82
CA ARG A 7 22.26 -1.71 -17.10
C ARG A 7 22.15 -0.26 -16.66
N ALA A 8 22.76 0.08 -15.51
CA ALA A 8 22.79 1.45 -14.99
C ALA A 8 23.82 2.35 -15.72
N LYS A 9 24.61 1.80 -16.66
CA LYS A 9 25.68 2.49 -17.39
C LYS A 9 26.70 3.18 -16.46
N VAL A 10 27.03 2.52 -15.35
CA VAL A 10 28.04 2.98 -14.38
C VAL A 10 29.13 1.92 -14.21
N SER A 11 30.31 2.33 -13.70
CA SER A 11 31.36 1.38 -13.37
C SER A 11 30.97 0.51 -12.16
N ARG A 12 31.54 -0.70 -12.07
CA ARG A 12 31.38 -1.53 -10.85
C ARG A 12 31.86 -0.78 -9.60
N ARG A 13 32.98 -0.04 -9.72
CA ARG A 13 33.51 0.78 -8.63
C ARG A 13 32.50 1.82 -8.17
N THR A 14 31.87 2.53 -9.10
CA THR A 14 30.83 3.52 -8.80
C THR A 14 29.65 2.86 -8.09
N LEU A 15 29.21 1.67 -8.55
CA LEU A 15 28.10 0.95 -7.92
C LEU A 15 28.46 0.55 -6.47
N TYR A 16 29.69 0.06 -6.22
CA TYR A 16 30.13 -0.32 -4.88
C TYR A 16 30.34 0.88 -3.93
N LEU A 17 30.59 2.08 -4.46
CA LEU A 17 30.60 3.30 -3.64
C LEU A 17 29.21 3.66 -3.10
N HIS A 18 28.13 3.30 -3.83
CA HIS A 18 26.77 3.57 -3.41
C HIS A 18 26.12 2.39 -2.65
N ALA A 19 26.56 1.18 -2.89
CA ALA A 19 26.05 0.00 -2.22
C ALA A 19 27.15 -1.04 -2.05
N SER A 20 27.58 -1.27 -0.82
CA SER A 20 28.69 -2.17 -0.46
C SER A 20 28.40 -3.63 -0.78
N SER A 21 27.14 -4.02 -0.88
CA SER A 21 26.71 -5.37 -1.26
C SER A 21 25.44 -5.35 -2.12
N LYS A 22 25.07 -6.51 -2.69
CA LYS A 22 23.82 -6.70 -3.42
C LYS A 22 22.61 -6.49 -2.50
N GLU A 23 22.69 -6.98 -1.29
CA GLU A 23 21.65 -6.90 -0.26
C GLU A 23 21.37 -5.44 0.09
N ARG A 24 22.41 -4.65 0.34
CA ARG A 24 22.32 -3.20 0.59
C ARG A 24 21.72 -2.43 -0.60
N LEU A 25 22.03 -2.83 -1.82
CA LEU A 25 21.44 -2.22 -3.01
C LEU A 25 19.93 -2.54 -3.10
N VAL A 26 19.55 -3.78 -2.83
CA VAL A 26 18.13 -4.19 -2.80
C VAL A 26 17.39 -3.41 -1.72
N GLU A 27 17.91 -3.37 -0.50
CA GLU A 27 17.34 -2.62 0.62
C GLU A 27 17.13 -1.13 0.27
N ALA A 28 18.17 -0.46 -0.21
CA ALA A 28 18.08 0.96 -0.60
C ALA A 28 17.04 1.19 -1.71
N THR A 29 16.92 0.25 -2.65
CA THR A 29 15.93 0.32 -3.72
C THR A 29 14.52 0.16 -3.15
N LEU A 30 14.30 -0.81 -2.28
CA LEU A 30 13.01 -1.06 -1.63
C LEU A 30 12.59 0.12 -0.74
N ARG A 31 13.52 0.68 0.05
CA ARG A 31 13.29 1.87 0.87
C ARG A 31 12.85 3.05 0.01
N ARG A 32 13.56 3.32 -1.09
CA ARG A 32 13.18 4.40 -2.01
C ARG A 32 11.78 4.22 -2.61
N HIS A 33 11.41 2.99 -2.97
CA HIS A 33 10.05 2.69 -3.44
C HIS A 33 9.01 2.90 -2.35
N ALA A 34 9.27 2.40 -1.14
CA ALA A 34 8.39 2.58 0.00
C ALA A 34 8.17 4.07 0.31
N ASP A 35 9.23 4.87 0.35
CA ASP A 35 9.15 6.31 0.58
C ASP A 35 8.31 7.02 -0.50
N ALA A 36 8.37 6.56 -1.75
CA ALA A 36 7.55 7.12 -2.82
C ALA A 36 6.06 6.78 -2.62
N ILE A 37 5.75 5.55 -2.17
CA ILE A 37 4.38 5.13 -1.80
C ILE A 37 3.89 5.97 -0.62
N ILE A 38 4.68 6.07 0.44
CA ILE A 38 4.36 6.82 1.66
C ILE A 38 4.01 8.26 1.30
N ARG A 39 4.89 8.98 0.60
CA ARG A 39 4.63 10.36 0.18
C ARG A 39 3.39 10.52 -0.69
N ARG A 40 3.05 9.53 -1.51
CA ARG A 40 1.81 9.54 -2.33
C ARG A 40 0.58 9.40 -1.46
N VAL A 41 0.62 8.48 -0.49
CA VAL A 41 -0.48 8.19 0.44
C VAL A 41 -0.72 9.35 1.39
N GLU A 42 0.33 9.95 1.95
CA GLU A 42 0.24 11.09 2.85
C GLU A 42 -0.42 12.30 2.21
N ARG A 43 -0.08 12.57 0.94
CA ARG A 43 -0.64 13.72 0.18
C ARG A 43 -2.03 13.45 -0.36
N TRP A 44 -2.49 12.20 -0.33
CA TRP A 44 -3.78 11.88 -0.90
C TRP A 44 -4.93 12.52 -0.11
N GLN A 45 -5.85 13.12 -0.87
CA GLN A 45 -7.13 13.62 -0.38
C GLN A 45 -8.22 13.12 -1.34
N PRO A 46 -9.41 12.77 -0.84
CA PRO A 46 -10.52 12.46 -1.71
C PRO A 46 -10.93 13.72 -2.48
N ARG A 47 -11.31 13.55 -3.74
CA ARG A 47 -11.86 14.63 -4.60
C ARG A 47 -13.36 14.74 -4.45
N GLY A 48 -14.02 13.60 -4.22
CA GLY A 48 -15.46 13.55 -3.98
C GLY A 48 -15.79 13.97 -2.56
N ASP A 49 -16.98 14.50 -2.39
CA ASP A 49 -17.53 15.03 -1.14
C ASP A 49 -18.56 14.09 -0.49
N THR A 50 -19.11 13.13 -1.25
CA THR A 50 -20.05 12.15 -0.72
C THR A 50 -19.35 11.01 0.00
N PRO A 51 -19.95 10.41 1.05
CA PRO A 51 -19.37 9.25 1.74
C PRO A 51 -19.06 8.09 0.79
N VAL A 52 -19.93 7.86 -0.19
CA VAL A 52 -19.77 6.81 -1.20
C VAL A 52 -18.57 7.09 -2.11
N SER A 53 -18.40 8.32 -2.59
CA SER A 53 -17.26 8.69 -3.45
C SER A 53 -15.95 8.57 -2.68
N ILE A 54 -15.90 9.06 -1.43
CA ILE A 54 -14.72 9.00 -0.57
C ILE A 54 -14.25 7.54 -0.37
N LEU A 55 -15.15 6.64 -0.01
CA LEU A 55 -14.80 5.22 0.15
C LEU A 55 -14.39 4.55 -1.17
N THR A 56 -15.05 4.91 -2.27
CA THR A 56 -14.68 4.38 -3.60
C THR A 56 -13.29 4.84 -4.01
N GLU A 57 -12.95 6.11 -3.78
CA GLU A 57 -11.64 6.66 -4.09
C GLU A 57 -10.54 6.08 -3.19
N LEU A 58 -10.84 5.83 -1.90
CA LEU A 58 -9.92 5.14 -0.98
C LEU A 58 -9.57 3.73 -1.50
N VAL A 59 -10.56 2.97 -1.93
CA VAL A 59 -10.36 1.63 -2.53
C VAL A 59 -9.55 1.74 -3.83
N ALA A 60 -9.89 2.70 -4.70
CA ALA A 60 -9.19 2.92 -5.96
C ALA A 60 -7.72 3.35 -5.77
N LEU A 61 -7.40 4.08 -4.70
CA LEU A 61 -6.02 4.41 -4.34
C LEU A 61 -5.22 3.13 -4.04
N HIS A 62 -5.78 2.24 -3.20
CA HIS A 62 -5.13 0.97 -2.84
C HIS A 62 -4.95 0.07 -4.07
N GLU A 63 -5.99 -0.05 -4.90
CA GLU A 63 -5.91 -0.81 -6.15
C GLU A 63 -4.75 -0.33 -7.04
N ARG A 64 -4.70 0.97 -7.31
CA ARG A 64 -3.62 1.54 -8.15
C ARG A 64 -2.25 1.28 -7.54
N THR A 65 -2.09 1.53 -6.24
CA THR A 65 -0.82 1.31 -5.54
C THR A 65 -0.40 -0.15 -5.65
N TYR A 66 -1.29 -1.09 -5.36
CA TYR A 66 -0.95 -2.51 -5.40
C TYR A 66 -0.68 -3.04 -6.82
N ARG A 67 -1.39 -2.54 -7.83
CA ARG A 67 -1.10 -2.91 -9.23
C ARG A 67 0.24 -2.36 -9.70
N THR A 68 0.56 -1.14 -9.35
CA THR A 68 1.83 -0.50 -9.75
C THR A 68 3.03 -1.12 -9.04
N GLU A 69 2.87 -1.46 -7.77
CA GLU A 69 3.96 -1.89 -6.88
C GLU A 69 3.95 -3.41 -6.62
N SER A 70 3.17 -4.20 -7.39
CA SER A 70 3.00 -5.64 -7.13
C SER A 70 4.31 -6.39 -7.01
N ALA A 71 5.24 -6.22 -7.95
CA ALA A 71 6.53 -6.89 -7.94
C ALA A 71 7.39 -6.51 -6.71
N THR A 72 7.35 -5.25 -6.30
CA THR A 72 8.04 -4.76 -5.10
C THR A 72 7.42 -5.36 -3.84
N LEU A 73 6.10 -5.35 -3.74
CA LEU A 73 5.36 -5.89 -2.60
C LEU A 73 5.49 -7.41 -2.49
N GLU A 74 5.49 -8.13 -3.61
CA GLU A 74 5.78 -9.57 -3.64
C GLU A 74 7.18 -9.88 -3.13
N THR A 75 8.19 -9.13 -3.57
CA THR A 75 9.56 -9.26 -3.08
C THR A 75 9.65 -9.00 -1.58
N LEU A 76 8.96 -7.97 -1.08
CA LEU A 76 8.91 -7.61 0.34
C LEU A 76 8.20 -8.66 1.19
N THR A 77 7.23 -9.41 0.63
CA THR A 77 6.40 -10.37 1.37
C THR A 77 6.81 -11.84 1.16
N ALA A 78 7.81 -12.12 0.33
CA ALA A 78 8.21 -13.48 -0.08
C ALA A 78 8.90 -14.34 1.00
N GLY A 79 8.88 -13.92 2.27
CA GLY A 79 9.36 -14.73 3.42
C GLY A 79 10.86 -14.56 3.71
N GLY A 80 11.27 -14.86 4.96
CA GLY A 80 12.67 -14.73 5.39
C GLY A 80 13.18 -13.27 5.40
N VAL A 81 12.32 -12.33 5.74
CA VAL A 81 12.55 -10.90 5.60
C VAL A 81 13.59 -10.41 6.61
N PRO A 82 14.76 -9.91 6.18
CA PRO A 82 15.71 -9.25 7.07
C PRO A 82 15.04 -8.11 7.86
N GLY A 83 15.60 -7.79 9.05
CA GLY A 83 15.01 -6.80 9.95
C GLY A 83 14.69 -5.46 9.29
N GLU A 84 15.57 -4.97 8.43
CA GLU A 84 15.38 -3.71 7.69
C GLU A 84 14.16 -3.75 6.73
N ILE A 85 13.91 -4.88 6.09
CA ILE A 85 12.73 -5.04 5.22
C ILE A 85 11.45 -5.12 6.07
N ALA A 86 11.50 -5.74 7.25
CA ALA A 86 10.37 -5.75 8.18
C ALA A 86 10.01 -4.34 8.65
N GLU A 87 10.99 -3.44 8.82
CA GLU A 87 10.74 -2.02 9.10
C GLU A 87 10.02 -1.31 7.95
N ILE A 88 10.46 -1.52 6.72
CA ILE A 88 9.80 -0.96 5.54
C ILE A 88 8.32 -1.40 5.49
N LEU A 89 8.03 -2.67 5.76
CA LEU A 89 6.66 -3.17 5.78
C LEU A 89 5.83 -2.54 6.90
N ARG A 90 6.41 -2.36 8.09
CA ARG A 90 5.74 -1.66 9.20
C ARG A 90 5.43 -0.21 8.88
N ASP A 91 6.36 0.51 8.24
CA ASP A 91 6.16 1.90 7.81
C ASP A 91 5.01 2.01 6.81
N LEU A 92 4.98 1.13 5.80
CA LEU A 92 3.90 1.08 4.81
C LEU A 92 2.55 0.76 5.46
N ASP A 93 2.51 -0.16 6.43
CA ASP A 93 1.30 -0.53 7.15
C ASP A 93 0.80 0.61 8.04
N SER A 94 1.70 1.28 8.75
CA SER A 94 1.42 2.44 9.60
C SER A 94 0.81 3.59 8.81
N VAL A 95 1.39 3.93 7.66
CA VAL A 95 0.88 4.99 6.78
C VAL A 95 -0.50 4.62 6.22
N ARG A 96 -0.71 3.36 5.86
CA ARG A 96 -2.03 2.85 5.44
C ARG A 96 -3.06 3.01 6.54
N LEU A 97 -2.73 2.58 7.76
CA LEU A 97 -3.62 2.72 8.92
C LEU A 97 -3.96 4.18 9.20
N THR A 98 -2.97 5.06 9.18
CA THR A 98 -3.15 6.51 9.36
C THR A 98 -4.09 7.10 8.29
N LEU A 99 -3.94 6.71 7.03
CA LEU A 99 -4.83 7.15 5.97
C LEU A 99 -6.28 6.70 6.19
N ILE A 100 -6.48 5.42 6.52
CA ILE A 100 -7.80 4.85 6.78
C ILE A 100 -8.44 5.54 7.98
N THR A 101 -7.70 5.70 9.07
CA THR A 101 -8.15 6.38 10.28
C THR A 101 -8.60 7.81 9.96
N ARG A 102 -7.75 8.60 9.32
CA ARG A 102 -8.08 9.99 8.93
C ARG A 102 -9.35 10.05 8.07
N THR A 103 -9.50 9.13 7.14
CA THR A 103 -10.66 9.09 6.23
C THR A 103 -11.94 8.75 6.99
N LEU A 104 -11.91 7.70 7.81
CA LEU A 104 -13.10 7.24 8.54
C LEU A 104 -13.48 8.17 9.70
N ASP A 105 -12.52 8.77 10.38
CA ASP A 105 -12.79 9.81 11.37
C ASP A 105 -13.47 11.04 10.73
N GLY A 106 -13.06 11.39 9.50
CA GLY A 106 -13.72 12.42 8.72
C GLY A 106 -15.20 12.09 8.46
N LEU A 107 -15.51 10.83 8.10
CA LEU A 107 -16.87 10.36 7.90
C LEU A 107 -17.65 10.25 9.23
N ALA A 108 -17.01 9.83 10.31
CA ALA A 108 -17.62 9.76 11.64
C ALA A 108 -18.04 11.14 12.15
N ARG A 109 -17.20 12.18 11.98
CA ARG A 109 -17.57 13.57 12.31
C ARG A 109 -18.78 14.07 11.54
N ARG A 110 -18.98 13.58 10.33
CA ARG A 110 -20.18 13.86 9.50
C ARG A 110 -21.40 13.03 9.91
N ARG A 111 -21.26 12.15 10.90
CA ARG A 111 -22.33 11.24 11.41
C ARG A 111 -22.96 10.35 10.32
N VAL A 112 -22.15 9.92 9.35
CA VAL A 112 -22.62 9.08 8.23
C VAL A 112 -22.26 7.59 8.37
N LEU A 113 -21.48 7.21 9.39
CA LEU A 113 -21.13 5.83 9.65
C LEU A 113 -22.24 5.13 10.43
N ARG A 114 -22.57 3.89 10.03
CA ARG A 114 -23.50 2.97 10.73
C ARG A 114 -22.84 2.19 11.88
N VAL A 115 -21.51 2.19 11.93
CA VAL A 115 -20.71 1.48 12.93
C VAL A 115 -19.83 2.47 13.68
N ARG A 116 -19.27 2.06 14.81
CA ARG A 116 -18.27 2.88 15.51
C ARG A 116 -17.04 3.05 14.62
N ALA A 117 -16.41 4.23 14.64
CA ALA A 117 -15.24 4.55 13.81
C ALA A 117 -14.15 3.48 13.96
N ALA A 118 -13.86 3.03 15.18
CA ALA A 118 -12.85 2.00 15.45
C ALA A 118 -13.14 0.66 14.75
N GLU A 119 -14.40 0.24 14.71
CA GLU A 119 -14.83 -1.00 14.02
C GLU A 119 -14.67 -0.83 12.49
N GLY A 120 -15.06 0.34 11.98
CA GLY A 120 -14.91 0.67 10.57
C GLY A 120 -13.45 0.72 10.14
N ILE A 121 -12.57 1.29 10.97
CA ILE A 121 -11.13 1.35 10.74
C ILE A 121 -10.55 -0.08 10.70
N ALA A 122 -10.87 -0.92 11.67
CA ALA A 122 -10.39 -2.30 11.72
C ALA A 122 -10.83 -3.10 10.47
N LEU A 123 -12.10 -2.97 10.07
CA LEU A 123 -12.63 -3.62 8.88
C LEU A 123 -11.93 -3.12 7.60
N ALA A 124 -11.82 -1.81 7.43
CA ALA A 124 -11.17 -1.23 6.26
C ALA A 124 -9.67 -1.61 6.21
N HIS A 125 -8.98 -1.60 7.35
CA HIS A 125 -7.58 -1.99 7.44
C HIS A 125 -7.36 -3.45 7.00
N ALA A 126 -8.22 -4.37 7.44
CA ALA A 126 -8.17 -5.78 7.05
C ALA A 126 -8.48 -5.98 5.55
N LEU A 127 -9.54 -5.36 5.04
CA LEU A 127 -9.95 -5.50 3.64
C LEU A 127 -8.99 -4.84 2.65
N LEU A 128 -8.30 -3.77 3.06
CA LEU A 128 -7.35 -3.03 2.24
C LEU A 128 -5.89 -3.49 2.44
N ALA A 129 -5.64 -4.55 3.20
CA ALA A 129 -4.31 -5.13 3.36
C ALA A 129 -3.83 -5.80 2.07
N TYR A 130 -2.53 -5.66 1.74
CA TYR A 130 -1.97 -6.24 0.51
C TYR A 130 -2.19 -7.76 0.39
N PRO A 131 -2.02 -8.60 1.45
CA PRO A 131 -2.31 -10.03 1.35
C PRO A 131 -3.75 -10.33 0.95
N THR A 132 -4.73 -9.60 1.50
CA THR A 132 -6.15 -9.70 1.14
C THR A 132 -6.37 -9.35 -0.34
N TRP A 133 -5.75 -8.25 -0.79
CA TRP A 133 -5.83 -7.81 -2.19
C TRP A 133 -5.18 -8.78 -3.15
N ARG A 134 -3.99 -9.31 -2.82
CA ARG A 134 -3.32 -10.32 -3.63
C ARG A 134 -4.23 -11.52 -3.86
N THR A 135 -4.79 -12.07 -2.79
CA THR A 135 -5.73 -13.20 -2.87
C THR A 135 -6.97 -12.86 -3.69
N ALA A 136 -7.54 -11.67 -3.50
CA ALA A 136 -8.73 -11.24 -4.22
C ALA A 136 -8.47 -11.02 -5.72
N LEU A 137 -7.32 -10.45 -6.08
CA LEU A 137 -6.96 -10.18 -7.48
C LEU A 137 -6.55 -11.44 -8.25
N THR A 138 -5.92 -12.41 -7.59
CA THR A 138 -5.52 -13.69 -8.20
C THR A 138 -6.62 -14.76 -8.15
N GLY A 139 -7.63 -14.57 -7.30
CA GLY A 139 -8.77 -15.46 -7.14
C GLY A 139 -9.86 -15.28 -8.20
N PRO A 140 -11.00 -15.98 -8.05
CA PRO A 140 -12.13 -15.93 -8.99
C PRO A 140 -12.72 -14.54 -9.21
N ALA A 141 -12.60 -13.63 -8.23
CA ALA A 141 -13.08 -12.26 -8.35
C ALA A 141 -12.22 -11.42 -9.32
N GLY A 142 -10.91 -11.71 -9.44
CA GLY A 142 -9.99 -11.08 -10.39
C GLY A 142 -10.16 -9.56 -10.50
N ARG A 143 -10.37 -9.06 -11.72
CA ARG A 143 -10.56 -7.63 -12.00
C ARG A 143 -11.77 -7.00 -11.31
N ARG A 144 -12.72 -7.80 -10.79
CA ARG A 144 -13.89 -7.31 -10.07
C ARG A 144 -13.64 -7.09 -8.58
N ALA A 145 -12.52 -7.60 -8.04
CA ALA A 145 -12.18 -7.50 -6.62
C ALA A 145 -12.31 -6.08 -6.04
N PRO A 146 -11.83 -4.99 -6.71
CA PRO A 146 -11.99 -3.63 -6.19
C PRO A 146 -13.45 -3.23 -6.00
N ARG A 147 -14.33 -3.64 -6.91
CA ARG A 147 -15.77 -3.34 -6.79
C ARG A 147 -16.41 -4.07 -5.62
N PHE A 148 -16.01 -5.32 -5.37
CA PHE A 148 -16.50 -6.09 -4.21
C PHE A 148 -16.01 -5.49 -2.90
N VAL A 149 -14.73 -5.11 -2.80
CA VAL A 149 -14.19 -4.46 -1.61
C VAL A 149 -14.89 -3.12 -1.35
N ALA A 150 -15.07 -2.31 -2.39
CA ALA A 150 -15.80 -1.05 -2.26
C ALA A 150 -17.28 -1.27 -1.85
N ALA A 151 -17.94 -2.26 -2.41
CA ALA A 151 -19.32 -2.61 -2.05
C ALA A 151 -19.41 -3.09 -0.61
N ALA A 152 -18.50 -3.96 -0.15
CA ALA A 152 -18.45 -4.46 1.21
C ALA A 152 -18.25 -3.32 2.23
N LEU A 153 -17.29 -2.42 1.96
CA LEU A 153 -17.05 -1.26 2.81
C LEU A 153 -18.28 -0.35 2.87
N ARG A 154 -18.90 -0.02 1.73
CA ARG A 154 -20.11 0.81 1.72
C ARG A 154 -21.24 0.17 2.49
N SER A 155 -21.55 -1.09 2.20
CA SER A 155 -22.64 -1.82 2.85
C SER A 155 -22.50 -1.94 4.37
N ARG A 156 -21.28 -1.98 4.88
CA ARG A 156 -21.00 -2.14 6.31
C ARG A 156 -20.81 -0.81 7.03
N LEU A 157 -20.28 0.20 6.34
CA LEU A 157 -19.94 1.45 6.98
C LEU A 157 -20.98 2.56 6.79
N LEU A 158 -21.72 2.55 5.68
CA LEU A 158 -22.73 3.54 5.31
C LEU A 158 -24.12 2.94 5.30
#